data_87a286dad1604d43e33cc1fd941f237f
#
_entry.id   87a286dad1604d43e33cc1fd941f237f
#
_cell.length_a   1.000
_cell.length_b   1.000
_cell.length_c   1.000
_cell.angle_alpha   90.00
_cell.angle_beta   90.00
_cell.angle_gamma   90.00
#
_symmetry.space_group_name_H-M   'P 1'
#
loop_
_entity.id
_entity.type
_entity.pdbx_description
1 polymer ?
#
loop_
_entity_poly.entity_id
_entity_poly.type
_entity_poly.pdbx_seq_one_letter_code
_entity_poly.pdbx_strand_id
1 'polypeptide(L)'
;MYVNILLLSVSLVAINSCSKSAGYNSSTNNPPSSAYAVNIANMSFSPASLTVNAGTTVTWTNNDTMTHTVTADNGSFDSGNITMGSKYSRVFSTAGTYTYHCTIHPTMTGTIIVK
;
A
#
# COMPACT_ATOMS: atom_id res chain seq x y z
N MET A 1 33.64 -48.84 -48.70
CA MET A 1 32.86 -48.78 -48.09
C MET A 1 32.86 -47.83 -47.07
N TYR A 2 32.10 -47.05 -46.85
CA TYR A 2 32.13 -45.90 -46.24
C TYR A 2 31.23 -45.76 -45.29
N VAL A 3 31.60 -45.52 -44.26
CA VAL A 3 30.79 -45.30 -43.28
C VAL A 3 30.63 -43.95 -42.99
N ASN A 4 29.61 -43.48 -43.10
CA ASN A 4 29.37 -42.24 -42.83
C ASN A 4 28.90 -42.06 -41.50
N ILE A 5 29.57 -41.53 -40.75
CA ILE A 5 29.20 -41.25 -39.54
C ILE A 5 28.60 -40.01 -39.46
N LEU A 6 27.50 -39.99 -39.19
CA LEU A 6 26.89 -38.82 -39.04
C LEU A 6 26.93 -38.39 -37.68
N LEU A 7 27.51 -37.41 -37.50
CA LEU A 7 27.52 -36.85 -36.34
C LEU A 7 26.38 -36.11 -36.06
N LEU A 8 25.69 -36.44 -35.26
CA LEU A 8 24.64 -35.73 -34.88
C LEU A 8 24.98 -34.84 -33.86
N SER A 9 25.05 -33.74 -34.15
CA SER A 9 25.31 -32.79 -33.17
C SER A 9 24.05 -32.46 -32.50
N VAL A 10 23.95 -32.76 -31.42
CA VAL A 10 22.87 -32.39 -30.69
C VAL A 10 23.08 -31.13 -30.15
N SER A 11 22.45 -30.28 -30.62
CA SER A 11 22.51 -29.05 -30.12
C SER A 11 21.71 -28.96 -28.95
N LEU A 12 22.29 -28.79 -27.96
CA LEU A 12 21.66 -28.62 -26.87
C LEU A 12 21.21 -27.33 -26.66
N VAL A 13 20.17 -27.11 -26.66
CA VAL A 13 19.66 -25.90 -26.43
C VAL A 13 19.49 -25.72 -25.08
N ALA A 14 20.11 -24.93 -24.64
CA ALA A 14 20.01 -24.63 -23.41
C ALA A 14 19.02 -23.68 -23.18
N ILE A 15 18.17 -23.90 -22.75
CA ILE A 15 17.24 -23.07 -22.56
C ILE A 15 17.26 -22.54 -21.35
N ASN A 16 17.56 -21.77 -21.12
CA ASN A 16 17.58 -21.18 -20.07
C ASN A 16 16.64 -20.41 -19.68
N SER A 17 16.09 -20.57 -19.29
CA SER A 17 15.16 -20.06 -18.88
C SER A 17 15.22 -19.24 -17.92
N CYS A 18 15.68 -18.77 -17.78
CA CYS A 18 15.83 -17.95 -17.03
C CYS A 18 14.95 -17.33 -16.42
N SER A 19 14.42 -17.40 -16.68
CA SER A 19 13.52 -16.91 -16.33
C SER A 19 13.38 -16.52 -15.12
N LYS A 20 13.55 -16.59 -14.63
CA LYS A 20 13.37 -16.33 -13.67
C LYS A 20 13.55 -15.49 -13.18
N SER A 21 13.71 -15.43 -12.86
CA SER A 21 13.94 -14.86 -12.30
C SER A 21 13.60 -13.84 -12.08
N ALA A 22 13.57 -13.66 -12.46
CA ALA A 22 13.31 -12.71 -12.51
C ALA A 22 12.54 -12.24 -11.69
N GLY A 23 12.23 -12.37 -11.48
CA GLY A 23 11.58 -11.99 -10.92
C GLY A 23 11.45 -11.46 -9.89
N TYR A 24 11.66 -11.25 -9.57
CA TYR A 24 11.46 -10.92 -8.67
C TYR A 24 11.89 -9.97 -8.17
N ASN A 25 12.09 -9.71 -8.04
CA ASN A 25 12.55 -9.02 -7.47
C ASN A 25 12.33 -7.95 -7.39
N SER A 26 12.26 -7.71 -7.64
CA SER A 26 12.10 -6.91 -7.66
C SER A 26 11.78 -6.15 -7.00
N SER A 27 11.97 -6.11 -6.59
CA SER A 27 11.82 -5.51 -6.08
C SER A 27 11.40 -4.70 -5.67
N THR A 28 11.26 -4.59 -5.70
CA THR A 28 10.53 -4.14 -5.32
C THR A 28 10.58 -3.40 -4.27
N ASN A 29 10.62 -2.58 -4.37
CA ASN A 29 10.71 -1.68 -3.52
C ASN A 29 9.44 -1.25 -3.06
N ASN A 30 8.50 -2.02 -3.07
CA ASN A 30 7.32 -1.63 -2.54
C ASN A 30 7.46 -1.70 -1.10
N PRO A 31 7.27 -0.69 -0.34
CA PRO A 31 7.28 -0.79 1.09
C PRO A 31 6.18 -1.73 1.50
N PRO A 32 6.31 -2.35 2.62
CA PRO A 32 5.25 -3.22 3.09
C PRO A 32 3.98 -2.42 3.23
N SER A 33 2.88 -3.07 3.05
CA SER A 33 1.62 -2.35 3.13
C SER A 33 1.45 -1.68 4.49
N SER A 34 2.16 -2.13 5.49
CA SER A 34 2.06 -1.50 6.80
C SER A 34 2.65 -0.09 6.80
N ALA A 35 3.47 0.25 5.81
CA ALA A 35 4.06 1.58 5.76
C ALA A 35 3.03 2.64 5.44
N TYR A 36 1.86 2.24 5.01
CA TYR A 36 0.81 3.18 4.66
C TYR A 36 -0.41 3.00 5.53
N ALA A 37 -0.18 2.65 6.77
CA ALA A 37 -1.25 2.40 7.71
C ALA A 37 -1.28 3.47 8.79
N VAL A 38 -2.47 3.84 9.20
CA VAL A 38 -2.69 4.73 10.32
C VAL A 38 -3.48 3.97 11.36
N ASN A 39 -3.00 3.98 12.58
CA ASN A 39 -3.67 3.33 13.67
C ASN A 39 -4.53 4.36 14.40
N ILE A 40 -5.75 3.99 14.74
CA ILE A 40 -6.63 4.82 15.54
C ILE A 40 -6.69 4.16 16.91
N ALA A 41 -6.17 4.84 17.90
CA ALA A 41 -6.15 4.31 19.26
C ALA A 41 -5.94 5.46 20.22
N ASN A 42 -6.43 5.31 21.43
CA ASN A 42 -6.26 6.32 22.48
C ASN A 42 -6.69 7.71 22.02
N MET A 43 -7.78 7.75 21.30
CA MET A 43 -8.34 9.03 20.83
C MET A 43 -7.38 9.80 19.95
N SER A 44 -6.57 9.11 19.15
CA SER A 44 -5.63 9.78 18.25
C SER A 44 -5.35 8.96 17.01
N PHE A 45 -4.88 9.62 15.97
CA PHE A 45 -4.39 8.98 14.75
C PHE A 45 -2.87 8.86 14.86
N SER A 46 -2.35 7.69 14.56
CA SER A 46 -0.90 7.45 14.68
C SER A 46 -0.39 6.71 13.45
N PRO A 47 0.50 7.28 12.67
CA PRO A 47 1.11 8.61 12.86
C PRO A 47 0.11 9.71 12.57
N ALA A 48 0.28 10.83 13.20
CA ALA A 48 -0.59 11.96 12.98
C ALA A 48 -0.34 12.60 11.61
N SER A 49 0.82 12.40 11.05
CA SER A 49 1.17 12.90 9.73
C SER A 49 1.89 11.79 8.98
N LEU A 50 1.42 11.47 7.79
CA LEU A 50 1.97 10.40 6.97
C LEU A 50 2.21 10.91 5.58
N THR A 51 3.40 10.69 5.05
CA THR A 51 3.75 11.09 3.70
C THR A 51 3.78 9.86 2.80
N VAL A 52 3.09 9.93 1.68
CA VAL A 52 3.00 8.82 0.74
C VAL A 52 3.16 9.34 -0.68
N ASN A 53 3.42 8.46 -1.61
CA ASN A 53 3.48 8.82 -3.02
C ASN A 53 2.08 8.77 -3.63
N ALA A 54 1.88 9.57 -4.67
CA ALA A 54 0.61 9.55 -5.39
C ALA A 54 0.33 8.13 -5.89
N GLY A 55 -0.91 7.71 -5.77
CA GLY A 55 -1.32 6.36 -6.13
C GLY A 55 -1.30 5.38 -4.98
N THR A 56 -0.89 5.80 -3.81
CA THR A 56 -0.80 4.93 -2.64
C THR A 56 -2.15 4.79 -1.96
N THR A 57 -2.41 3.59 -1.46
CA THR A 57 -3.58 3.32 -0.63
C THR A 57 -3.19 3.44 0.84
N VAL A 58 -3.90 4.27 1.57
CA VAL A 58 -3.71 4.41 3.01
C VAL A 58 -4.86 3.71 3.71
N THR A 59 -4.57 2.95 4.74
CA THR A 59 -5.57 2.21 5.50
C THR A 59 -5.54 2.66 6.96
N TRP A 60 -6.69 3.03 7.46
CA TRP A 60 -6.89 3.35 8.87
C TRP A 60 -7.54 2.15 9.53
N THR A 61 -7.05 1.77 10.69
CA THR A 61 -7.64 0.67 11.48
C THR A 61 -8.01 1.21 12.84
N ASN A 62 -9.24 1.00 13.24
CA ASN A 62 -9.69 1.45 14.55
C ASN A 62 -9.41 0.37 15.59
N ASN A 63 -8.39 0.61 16.39
CA ASN A 63 -8.03 -0.27 17.50
C ASN A 63 -8.47 0.31 18.83
N ASP A 64 -9.33 1.34 18.80
CA ASP A 64 -9.90 1.91 19.99
C ASP A 64 -11.23 1.24 20.27
N THR A 65 -11.68 1.31 21.49
CA THR A 65 -12.99 0.77 21.86
C THR A 65 -14.12 1.70 21.41
N MET A 66 -13.80 2.93 21.06
CA MET A 66 -14.80 3.92 20.64
C MET A 66 -14.88 3.97 19.12
N THR A 67 -16.02 4.38 18.63
CA THR A 67 -16.23 4.58 17.20
C THR A 67 -15.60 5.91 16.79
N HIS A 68 -14.96 5.93 15.65
CA HIS A 68 -14.31 7.11 15.09
C HIS A 68 -14.68 7.28 13.62
N THR A 69 -14.30 8.42 13.04
CA THR A 69 -14.41 8.63 11.60
C THR A 69 -13.09 9.18 11.07
N VAL A 70 -12.90 9.08 9.77
CA VAL A 70 -11.80 9.71 9.06
C VAL A 70 -12.46 10.61 8.03
N THR A 71 -12.52 11.88 8.31
CA THR A 71 -13.30 12.83 7.52
C THR A 71 -12.40 13.97 7.08
N ALA A 72 -12.28 14.17 5.77
CA ALA A 72 -11.45 15.25 5.26
C ALA A 72 -12.02 16.60 5.66
N ASP A 73 -11.13 17.51 6.04
CA ASP A 73 -11.56 18.86 6.44
C ASP A 73 -12.26 19.58 5.29
N ASN A 74 -11.86 19.29 4.06
CA ASN A 74 -12.46 19.92 2.91
C ASN A 74 -13.61 19.10 2.30
N GLY A 75 -13.99 18.02 2.96
CA GLY A 75 -15.12 17.21 2.49
C GLY A 75 -14.80 16.24 1.36
N SER A 76 -13.55 16.13 0.95
CA SER A 76 -13.22 15.29 -0.19
C SER A 76 -13.34 13.80 0.11
N PHE A 77 -13.34 13.38 1.37
CA PHE A 77 -13.61 12.01 1.73
C PHE A 77 -14.18 11.92 3.14
N ASP A 78 -14.85 10.84 3.40
CA ASP A 78 -15.47 10.59 4.69
C ASP A 78 -15.65 9.10 4.82
N SER A 79 -15.10 8.53 5.86
CA SER A 79 -15.19 7.09 6.08
C SER A 79 -16.54 6.65 6.61
N GLY A 80 -17.30 7.56 7.19
CA GLY A 80 -18.42 7.18 8.03
C GLY A 80 -17.88 6.57 9.30
N ASN A 81 -18.74 5.91 10.05
CA ASN A 81 -18.36 5.34 11.34
C ASN A 81 -17.46 4.13 11.17
N ILE A 82 -16.35 4.13 11.86
CA ILE A 82 -15.42 3.01 11.90
C ILE A 82 -15.49 2.47 13.32
N THR A 83 -16.12 1.32 13.48
CA THR A 83 -16.24 0.71 14.80
C THR A 83 -14.96 -0.04 15.16
N MET A 84 -14.84 -0.45 16.41
CA MET A 84 -13.66 -1.16 16.87
C MET A 84 -13.34 -2.34 15.98
N GLY A 85 -12.11 -2.46 15.54
CA GLY A 85 -11.64 -3.52 14.68
C GLY A 85 -11.89 -3.31 13.20
N SER A 86 -12.64 -2.28 12.81
CA SER A 86 -12.95 -2.02 11.41
C SER A 86 -11.90 -1.13 10.78
N LYS A 87 -11.90 -1.10 9.45
CA LYS A 87 -10.89 -0.38 8.68
C LYS A 87 -11.56 0.48 7.61
N TYR A 88 -10.82 1.49 7.19
CA TYR A 88 -11.18 2.34 6.06
C TYR A 88 -9.93 2.52 5.21
N SER A 89 -10.07 2.40 3.92
CA SER A 89 -8.94 2.57 2.99
C SER A 89 -9.30 3.56 1.91
N ARG A 90 -8.30 4.35 1.49
CA ARG A 90 -8.48 5.30 0.41
C ARG A 90 -7.21 5.42 -0.41
N VAL A 91 -7.38 5.51 -1.72
CA VAL A 91 -6.27 5.75 -2.64
C VAL A 91 -6.12 7.25 -2.81
N PHE A 92 -4.89 7.74 -2.68
CA PHE A 92 -4.59 9.15 -2.89
C PHE A 92 -3.88 9.31 -4.22
N SER A 93 -4.61 9.70 -5.25
CA SER A 93 -4.07 9.78 -6.61
C SER A 93 -3.42 11.10 -6.94
N THR A 94 -3.74 12.14 -6.21
CA THR A 94 -3.30 13.50 -6.55
C THR A 94 -2.41 14.03 -5.44
N ALA A 95 -1.28 14.59 -5.81
CA ALA A 95 -0.36 15.19 -4.85
C ALA A 95 -1.04 16.34 -4.13
N GLY A 96 -0.72 16.51 -2.89
CA GLY A 96 -1.29 17.58 -2.07
C GLY A 96 -1.25 17.22 -0.60
N THR A 97 -1.77 18.10 0.23
CA THR A 97 -1.86 17.90 1.65
C THR A 97 -3.32 17.75 2.03
N TYR A 98 -3.63 16.66 2.70
CA TYR A 98 -5.01 16.34 3.04
C TYR A 98 -5.12 16.26 4.56
N THR A 99 -5.75 17.27 5.14
CA THR A 99 -6.01 17.26 6.58
C THR A 99 -7.35 16.63 6.83
N TYR A 100 -7.48 15.94 7.93
CA TYR A 100 -8.70 15.25 8.28
C TYR A 100 -8.91 15.22 9.79
N HIS A 101 -10.09 14.87 10.20
CA HIS A 101 -10.46 14.82 11.61
C HIS A 101 -11.50 13.74 11.85
N CYS A 102 -11.75 13.44 13.11
CA CYS A 102 -12.84 12.59 13.51
C CYS A 102 -14.04 13.47 13.83
N THR A 103 -15.19 13.22 13.19
CA THR A 103 -16.35 14.07 13.43
C THR A 103 -16.96 13.85 14.82
N ILE A 104 -16.75 12.66 15.39
CA ILE A 104 -17.27 12.34 16.71
C ILE A 104 -16.40 12.99 17.79
N HIS A 105 -15.09 13.08 17.52
CA HIS A 105 -14.14 13.67 18.46
C HIS A 105 -13.29 14.69 17.68
N PRO A 106 -13.82 15.89 17.48
CA PRO A 106 -13.18 16.84 16.53
C PRO A 106 -11.75 17.26 16.84
N THR A 107 -11.29 17.04 18.08
CA THR A 107 -9.90 17.36 18.38
C THR A 107 -8.93 16.31 17.85
N MET A 108 -9.43 15.15 17.41
CA MET A 108 -8.59 14.15 16.76
C MET A 108 -8.36 14.56 15.34
N THR A 109 -7.12 14.88 14.99
CA THR A 109 -6.79 15.34 13.63
C THR A 109 -5.61 14.59 13.10
N GLY A 110 -5.50 14.57 11.78
CA GLY A 110 -4.37 13.94 11.09
C GLY A 110 -4.13 14.59 9.75
N THR A 111 -3.04 14.20 9.12
CA THR A 111 -2.64 14.77 7.83
C THR A 111 -2.01 13.68 6.96
N ILE A 112 -2.41 13.63 5.71
CA ILE A 112 -1.75 12.82 4.70
C ILE A 112 -1.09 13.76 3.72
N ILE A 113 0.21 13.60 3.50
CA ILE A 113 0.95 14.38 2.52
C ILE A 113 1.24 13.47 1.35
N VAL A 114 0.76 13.84 0.18
CA VAL A 114 0.92 13.03 -1.03
C VAL A 114 1.89 13.74 -1.96
N LYS A 115 2.94 13.04 -2.36
CA LYS A 115 3.97 13.59 -3.24
C LYS A 115 3.87 13.06 -4.65
#